data_8799c80b93494070ee239bc61b311e3c
#
_entry.id   8799c80b93494070ee239bc61b311e3c
#
_cell.length_a   1.000
_cell.length_b   1.000
_cell.length_c   1.000
_cell.angle_alpha   90.00
_cell.angle_beta   90.00
_cell.angle_gamma   90.00
#
_symmetry.space_group_name_H-M   'P 1'
#
loop_
_entity.id
_entity.type
_entity.pdbx_description
1 polymer ?
#
loop_
_entity_poly.entity_id
_entity_poly.type
_entity_poly.pdbx_seq_one_letter_code
_entity_poly.pdbx_strand_id
1 'polypeptide(L)'
;MLAERLLPYYEVEVLTTTIRAFNHPDQDYTEGVSSWNGVTIRRFKPQPIDQEQFRPFRKKYKTARRIRQYLKKLNLLRAASFLHPEWKSGIENERPFYESTATHAPGLLRYIESHKAEYAAFIFANFYTPQAVLGSVVTPEKSLLIPMAHPDKPLYYCINAPMFTRVRHIAFNTEAERQLCRSVFGRFLAPNSIVGCGIEMAPEAEWSGVKAKYELPDEYSAVRAFSAGLS
;
A
#
# COMPACT_ATOMS: atom_id res chain seq x y z
N MET A 1 6.09 -12.36 9.87
CA MET A 1 5.39 -11.42 8.95
C MET A 1 3.88 -11.69 8.96
N LEU A 2 3.01 -10.80 8.40
CA LEU A 2 1.54 -11.01 8.42
C LEU A 2 1.16 -12.36 7.80
N ALA A 3 1.73 -12.69 6.63
CA ALA A 3 1.44 -13.96 5.95
C ALA A 3 1.72 -15.19 6.83
N GLU A 4 2.86 -15.24 7.51
CA GLU A 4 3.22 -16.34 8.41
C GLU A 4 2.27 -16.45 9.62
N ARG A 5 1.75 -15.31 10.11
CA ARG A 5 0.79 -15.28 11.21
C ARG A 5 -0.61 -15.77 10.80
N LEU A 6 -0.92 -15.74 9.53
CA LEU A 6 -2.19 -16.23 8.99
C LEU A 6 -2.17 -17.73 8.70
N LEU A 7 -1.00 -18.36 8.50
CA LEU A 7 -0.88 -19.79 8.18
C LEU A 7 -1.62 -20.75 9.11
N PRO A 8 -1.67 -20.54 10.44
CA PRO A 8 -2.42 -21.45 11.33
C PRO A 8 -3.93 -21.46 11.07
N TYR A 9 -4.45 -20.47 10.33
CA TYR A 9 -5.89 -20.26 10.14
C TYR A 9 -6.33 -20.38 8.68
N TYR A 10 -5.40 -20.14 7.73
CA TYR A 10 -5.71 -20.02 6.31
C TYR A 10 -4.59 -20.58 5.46
N GLU A 11 -4.94 -21.08 4.27
CA GLU A 11 -3.97 -21.26 3.21
C GLU A 11 -3.60 -19.89 2.63
N VAL A 12 -2.32 -19.56 2.63
CA VAL A 12 -1.83 -18.21 2.31
C VAL A 12 -0.85 -18.26 1.15
N GLU A 13 -1.14 -17.47 0.11
CA GLU A 13 -0.24 -17.22 -0.99
C GLU A 13 0.11 -15.72 -1.07
N VAL A 14 1.38 -15.40 -1.24
CA VAL A 14 1.87 -14.04 -1.47
C VAL A 14 2.10 -13.82 -2.96
N LEU A 15 1.36 -12.89 -3.54
CA LEU A 15 1.53 -12.45 -4.93
C LEU A 15 2.42 -11.20 -4.95
N THR A 16 3.56 -11.27 -5.62
CA THR A 16 4.54 -10.17 -5.66
C THR A 16 5.27 -10.12 -7.00
N THR A 17 6.19 -9.17 -7.15
CA THR A 17 7.05 -9.07 -8.32
C THR A 17 8.40 -9.75 -8.09
N THR A 18 9.17 -9.91 -9.17
CA THR A 18 10.54 -10.42 -9.08
C THR A 18 11.53 -9.41 -8.52
N ILE A 19 11.18 -8.13 -8.40
CA ILE A 19 12.08 -7.07 -7.97
C ILE A 19 12.51 -7.30 -6.51
N ARG A 20 13.79 -7.41 -6.30
CA ARG A 20 14.43 -7.48 -4.97
C ARG A 20 14.90 -6.10 -4.52
N ALA A 21 15.55 -5.36 -5.40
CA ALA A 21 16.05 -4.02 -5.11
C ALA A 21 15.92 -3.13 -6.36
N PHE A 22 15.38 -1.92 -6.20
CA PHE A 22 15.13 -1.01 -7.33
C PHE A 22 16.38 -0.61 -8.12
N ASN A 23 17.55 -0.64 -7.49
CA ASN A 23 18.81 -0.20 -8.10
C ASN A 23 19.72 -1.35 -8.55
N HIS A 24 19.28 -2.60 -8.39
CA HIS A 24 20.08 -3.80 -8.67
C HIS A 24 19.22 -4.86 -9.38
N PRO A 25 18.85 -4.66 -10.66
CA PRO A 25 17.99 -5.60 -11.41
C PRO A 25 18.65 -6.97 -11.65
N ASP A 26 19.98 -7.04 -11.59
CA ASP A 26 20.77 -8.27 -11.63
C ASP A 26 20.57 -9.19 -10.40
N GLN A 27 20.02 -8.64 -9.32
CA GLN A 27 19.71 -9.36 -8.08
C GLN A 27 18.24 -9.73 -7.94
N ASP A 28 17.45 -9.57 -8.98
CA ASP A 28 16.03 -9.90 -8.95
C ASP A 28 15.78 -11.39 -8.70
N TYR A 29 14.64 -11.67 -8.08
CA TYR A 29 14.18 -13.05 -7.91
C TYR A 29 13.72 -13.64 -9.23
N THR A 30 13.80 -14.96 -9.35
CA THR A 30 13.23 -15.70 -10.49
C THR A 30 11.71 -15.64 -10.47
N GLU A 31 11.10 -15.48 -11.65
CA GLU A 31 9.65 -15.61 -11.83
C GLU A 31 9.19 -17.04 -11.53
N GLY A 32 8.01 -17.19 -10.95
CA GLY A 32 7.41 -18.50 -10.63
C GLY A 32 7.01 -18.62 -9.17
N VAL A 33 6.88 -19.86 -8.72
CA VAL A 33 6.40 -20.21 -7.37
C VAL A 33 7.56 -20.71 -6.53
N SER A 34 7.65 -20.23 -5.30
CA SER A 34 8.58 -20.69 -4.28
C SER A 34 7.89 -20.73 -2.92
N SER A 35 8.56 -21.25 -1.90
CA SER A 35 8.05 -21.24 -0.53
C SER A 35 9.06 -20.58 0.41
N TRP A 36 8.57 -19.89 1.42
CA TRP A 36 9.36 -19.32 2.50
C TRP A 36 8.60 -19.43 3.82
N ASN A 37 9.18 -20.11 4.79
CA ASN A 37 8.55 -20.35 6.11
C ASN A 37 7.12 -20.90 6.02
N GLY A 38 6.85 -21.81 5.06
CA GLY A 38 5.53 -22.39 4.83
C GLY A 38 4.56 -21.52 4.00
N VAL A 39 4.92 -20.28 3.69
CA VAL A 39 4.12 -19.39 2.83
C VAL A 39 4.47 -19.65 1.38
N THR A 40 3.48 -19.88 0.54
CA THR A 40 3.65 -19.91 -0.92
C THR A 40 3.85 -18.51 -1.45
N ILE A 41 4.87 -18.31 -2.27
CA ILE A 41 5.19 -17.01 -2.88
C ILE A 41 5.23 -17.15 -4.39
N ARG A 42 4.32 -16.47 -5.07
CA ARG A 42 4.26 -16.39 -6.53
C ARG A 42 4.77 -15.04 -7.01
N ARG A 43 5.78 -15.08 -7.86
CA ARG A 43 6.45 -13.89 -8.39
C ARG A 43 6.15 -13.71 -9.87
N PHE A 44 5.84 -12.48 -10.24
CA PHE A 44 5.55 -12.06 -11.60
C PHE A 44 6.59 -11.08 -12.10
N LYS A 45 7.06 -11.28 -13.32
CA LYS A 45 8.00 -10.36 -13.95
C LYS A 45 7.31 -9.02 -14.24
N PRO A 46 7.88 -7.88 -13.84
CA PRO A 46 7.36 -6.57 -14.19
C PRO A 46 7.44 -6.33 -15.71
N GLN A 47 6.42 -5.65 -16.21
CA GLN A 47 6.30 -5.24 -17.62
C GLN A 47 5.73 -3.81 -17.65
N PRO A 48 6.52 -2.80 -17.26
CA PRO A 48 6.08 -1.42 -17.33
C PRO A 48 5.89 -0.97 -18.76
N ILE A 49 4.91 -0.11 -19.03
CA ILE A 49 4.81 0.56 -20.34
C ILE A 49 6.04 1.45 -20.55
N ASP A 50 6.45 1.57 -21.80
CA ASP A 50 7.60 2.37 -22.15
C ASP A 50 7.34 3.89 -22.09
N GLN A 51 8.41 4.68 -22.27
CA GLN A 51 8.32 6.13 -22.18
C GLN A 51 7.53 6.75 -23.35
N GLU A 52 7.48 6.12 -24.52
CA GLU A 52 6.68 6.59 -25.66
C GLU A 52 5.19 6.39 -25.39
N GLN A 53 4.79 5.25 -24.85
CA GLN A 53 3.41 4.99 -24.44
C GLN A 53 2.96 5.93 -23.32
N PHE A 54 3.84 6.29 -22.38
CA PHE A 54 3.54 7.23 -21.31
C PHE A 54 3.56 8.70 -21.76
N ARG A 55 4.26 9.05 -22.85
CA ARG A 55 4.49 10.42 -23.33
C ARG A 55 3.22 11.29 -23.42
N PRO A 56 2.07 10.82 -23.97
CA PRO A 56 0.84 11.62 -24.09
C PRO A 56 0.27 12.07 -22.72
N PHE A 57 0.55 11.32 -21.66
CA PHE A 57 0.01 11.53 -20.32
C PHE A 57 0.94 12.34 -19.40
N ARG A 58 2.22 12.49 -19.77
CA ARG A 58 3.27 13.12 -18.95
C ARG A 58 2.91 14.51 -18.42
N LYS A 59 2.15 15.31 -19.18
CA LYS A 59 1.68 16.64 -18.74
C LYS A 59 0.38 16.57 -17.95
N LYS A 60 -0.47 15.60 -18.22
CA LYS A 60 -1.85 15.52 -17.71
C LYS A 60 -1.97 14.80 -16.37
N TYR A 61 -1.19 13.76 -16.09
CA TYR A 61 -1.34 12.90 -14.92
C TYR A 61 -1.17 13.61 -13.57
N LYS A 62 -0.51 14.78 -13.53
CA LYS A 62 -0.35 15.58 -12.30
C LYS A 62 -1.49 16.58 -12.06
N THR A 63 -2.33 16.85 -13.04
CA THR A 63 -3.28 17.95 -13.01
C THR A 63 -4.36 17.74 -11.95
N ALA A 64 -5.08 16.63 -12.03
CA ALA A 64 -6.15 16.31 -11.08
C ALA A 64 -5.61 16.23 -9.64
N ARG A 65 -4.47 15.57 -9.43
CA ARG A 65 -3.80 15.52 -8.13
C ARG A 65 -3.50 16.91 -7.57
N ARG A 66 -2.94 17.83 -8.39
CA ARG A 66 -2.63 19.21 -7.94
C ARG A 66 -3.90 19.95 -7.51
N ILE A 67 -5.00 19.82 -8.27
CA ILE A 67 -6.29 20.42 -7.92
C ILE A 67 -6.78 19.86 -6.58
N ARG A 68 -6.74 18.53 -6.39
CA ARG A 68 -7.14 17.90 -5.12
C ARG A 68 -6.29 18.36 -3.94
N GLN A 69 -4.98 18.49 -4.10
CA GLN A 69 -4.09 19.02 -3.07
C GLN A 69 -4.40 20.48 -2.73
N TYR A 70 -4.70 21.31 -3.73
CA TYR A 70 -5.10 22.69 -3.53
C TYR A 70 -6.44 22.80 -2.78
N LEU A 71 -7.44 22.06 -3.21
CA LEU A 71 -8.73 21.96 -2.52
C LEU A 71 -8.55 21.49 -1.07
N LYS A 72 -7.63 20.54 -0.82
CA LYS A 72 -7.33 20.09 0.54
C LYS A 72 -6.75 21.22 1.41
N LYS A 73 -5.82 22.02 0.87
CA LYS A 73 -5.25 23.20 1.58
C LYS A 73 -6.33 24.22 1.94
N LEU A 74 -7.34 24.39 1.10
CA LEU A 74 -8.47 25.26 1.34
C LEU A 74 -9.59 24.65 2.18
N ASN A 75 -9.43 23.41 2.69
CA ASN A 75 -10.45 22.62 3.36
C ASN A 75 -11.72 22.35 2.51
N LEU A 76 -11.64 22.52 1.19
CA LEU A 76 -12.75 22.32 0.24
C LEU A 76 -12.76 20.91 -0.35
N LEU A 77 -11.71 20.10 -0.20
CA LEU A 77 -11.64 18.78 -0.80
C LEU A 77 -12.74 17.85 -0.27
N ARG A 78 -13.07 17.95 1.01
CA ARG A 78 -14.14 17.17 1.62
C ARG A 78 -15.50 17.49 0.97
N ALA A 79 -15.79 18.76 0.72
CA ALA A 79 -16.99 19.19 0.03
C ALA A 79 -17.00 18.71 -1.44
N ALA A 80 -15.89 18.85 -2.15
CA ALA A 80 -15.74 18.35 -3.51
C ALA A 80 -15.85 16.81 -3.59
N SER A 81 -15.29 16.08 -2.64
CA SER A 81 -15.40 14.62 -2.54
C SER A 81 -16.78 14.15 -2.08
N PHE A 82 -17.60 15.04 -1.49
CA PHE A 82 -18.97 14.71 -1.10
C PHE A 82 -19.85 14.39 -2.29
N LEU A 83 -19.62 15.03 -3.45
CA LEU A 83 -20.37 14.78 -4.68
C LEU A 83 -19.88 13.50 -5.38
N HIS A 84 -18.58 13.34 -5.55
CA HIS A 84 -17.99 12.16 -6.16
C HIS A 84 -16.46 12.14 -5.95
N PRO A 85 -15.91 11.19 -5.16
CA PRO A 85 -14.45 11.11 -4.90
C PRO A 85 -13.66 10.60 -6.11
N GLU A 86 -14.30 9.86 -7.02
CA GLU A 86 -13.68 9.24 -8.20
C GLU A 86 -13.82 10.13 -9.42
N TRP A 87 -12.81 10.90 -9.73
CA TRP A 87 -12.78 11.75 -10.92
C TRP A 87 -12.29 10.93 -12.12
N LYS A 88 -13.21 10.48 -12.96
CA LYS A 88 -12.95 9.57 -14.09
C LYS A 88 -11.79 10.03 -14.98
N SER A 89 -11.82 11.27 -15.44
CA SER A 89 -10.74 11.83 -16.28
C SER A 89 -9.39 11.88 -15.56
N GLY A 90 -9.39 12.08 -14.24
CA GLY A 90 -8.18 12.00 -13.42
C GLY A 90 -7.62 10.57 -13.40
N ILE A 91 -8.49 9.59 -13.15
CA ILE A 91 -8.12 8.16 -13.13
C ILE A 91 -7.53 7.73 -14.47
N GLU A 92 -8.18 8.08 -15.59
CA GLU A 92 -7.71 7.75 -16.94
C GLU A 92 -6.34 8.37 -17.26
N ASN A 93 -6.12 9.62 -16.88
CA ASN A 93 -4.83 10.30 -17.10
C ASN A 93 -3.71 9.81 -16.17
N GLU A 94 -4.05 9.28 -14.99
CA GLU A 94 -3.09 8.84 -13.99
C GLU A 94 -2.73 7.34 -14.13
N ARG A 95 -3.60 6.52 -14.72
CA ARG A 95 -3.37 5.09 -14.93
C ARG A 95 -2.05 4.79 -15.65
N PRO A 96 -1.71 5.43 -16.79
CA PRO A 96 -0.44 5.17 -17.48
C PRO A 96 0.80 5.52 -16.64
N PHE A 97 0.66 6.43 -15.69
CA PHE A 97 1.75 6.71 -14.74
C PHE A 97 2.05 5.50 -13.85
N TYR A 98 1.03 4.84 -13.29
CA TYR A 98 1.21 3.63 -12.50
C TYR A 98 1.69 2.45 -13.35
N GLU A 99 1.19 2.33 -14.59
CA GLU A 99 1.61 1.29 -15.53
C GLU A 99 3.06 1.47 -16.01
N SER A 100 3.60 2.70 -15.99
CA SER A 100 4.99 3.00 -16.33
C SER A 100 5.99 2.80 -15.18
N THR A 101 5.52 2.48 -13.97
CA THR A 101 6.42 2.24 -12.84
C THR A 101 7.13 0.90 -12.96
N ALA A 102 8.38 0.86 -12.50
CA ALA A 102 9.23 -0.33 -12.61
C ALA A 102 8.61 -1.62 -12.02
N THR A 103 7.71 -1.47 -11.04
CA THR A 103 7.04 -2.61 -10.38
C THR A 103 5.74 -3.04 -11.04
N HIS A 104 5.29 -2.38 -12.12
CA HIS A 104 4.06 -2.77 -12.79
C HIS A 104 4.14 -4.17 -13.39
N ALA A 105 3.28 -5.08 -12.92
CA ALA A 105 3.24 -6.49 -13.33
C ALA A 105 1.83 -6.87 -13.80
N PRO A 106 1.49 -6.67 -15.09
CA PRO A 106 0.17 -7.00 -15.62
C PRO A 106 -0.14 -8.50 -15.53
N GLY A 107 0.86 -9.35 -15.48
CA GLY A 107 0.71 -10.79 -15.22
C GLY A 107 0.07 -11.07 -13.86
N LEU A 108 0.45 -10.32 -12.82
CA LEU A 108 -0.14 -10.44 -11.49
C LEU A 108 -1.63 -10.03 -11.50
N LEU A 109 -1.96 -8.95 -12.19
CA LEU A 109 -3.36 -8.48 -12.29
C LEU A 109 -4.24 -9.50 -13.03
N ARG A 110 -3.73 -10.07 -14.15
CA ARG A 110 -4.43 -11.14 -14.87
C ARG A 110 -4.59 -12.39 -14.02
N TYR A 111 -3.58 -12.74 -13.21
CA TYR A 111 -3.67 -13.86 -12.30
C TYR A 111 -4.79 -13.67 -11.26
N ILE A 112 -4.87 -12.50 -10.61
CA ILE A 112 -5.97 -12.18 -9.70
C ILE A 112 -7.32 -12.34 -10.40
N GLU A 113 -7.47 -11.78 -11.61
CA GLU A 113 -8.74 -11.84 -12.36
C GLU A 113 -9.14 -13.29 -12.68
N SER A 114 -8.21 -14.11 -13.16
CA SER A 114 -8.50 -15.48 -13.57
C SER A 114 -8.70 -16.46 -12.40
N HIS A 115 -8.11 -16.19 -11.23
CA HIS A 115 -8.17 -17.08 -10.07
C HIS A 115 -9.00 -16.52 -8.90
N LYS A 116 -9.69 -15.38 -9.09
CA LYS A 116 -10.45 -14.72 -8.00
C LYS A 116 -11.49 -15.63 -7.33
N ALA A 117 -12.00 -16.64 -8.03
CA ALA A 117 -12.95 -17.60 -7.46
C ALA A 117 -12.30 -18.52 -6.41
N GLU A 118 -11.01 -18.80 -6.53
CA GLU A 118 -10.25 -19.71 -5.68
C GLU A 118 -9.86 -19.07 -4.34
N TYR A 119 -9.85 -17.73 -4.26
CA TYR A 119 -9.45 -17.00 -3.06
C TYR A 119 -10.67 -16.50 -2.27
N ALA A 120 -10.62 -16.65 -0.95
CA ALA A 120 -11.60 -16.09 -0.04
C ALA A 120 -11.47 -14.56 0.07
N ALA A 121 -10.23 -14.05 0.06
CA ALA A 121 -9.92 -12.61 0.12
C ALA A 121 -8.54 -12.32 -0.45
N PHE A 122 -8.33 -11.06 -0.87
CA PHE A 122 -7.04 -10.50 -1.24
C PHE A 122 -6.68 -9.37 -0.28
N ILE A 123 -5.51 -9.44 0.34
CA ILE A 123 -5.01 -8.42 1.25
C ILE A 123 -3.97 -7.58 0.51
N PHE A 124 -4.26 -6.30 0.34
CA PHE A 124 -3.36 -5.33 -0.27
C PHE A 124 -2.70 -4.48 0.81
N ALA A 125 -1.38 -4.57 0.91
CA ALA A 125 -0.61 -3.74 1.80
C ALA A 125 -0.08 -2.52 1.03
N ASN A 126 -0.17 -1.36 1.68
CA ASN A 126 0.19 -0.06 1.18
C ASN A 126 -0.74 0.50 0.05
N PHE A 127 -0.67 1.82 -0.21
CA PHE A 127 -1.64 2.51 -1.08
C PHE A 127 -1.03 3.11 -2.36
N TYR A 128 0.27 2.91 -2.63
CA TYR A 128 0.95 3.58 -3.75
C TYR A 128 1.63 2.63 -4.74
N THR A 129 1.62 1.33 -4.52
CA THR A 129 2.14 0.37 -5.51
C THR A 129 1.11 0.08 -6.59
N PRO A 130 1.53 -0.16 -7.84
CA PRO A 130 0.62 -0.57 -8.92
C PRO A 130 -0.22 -1.79 -8.55
N GLN A 131 0.37 -2.75 -7.83
CA GLN A 131 -0.32 -3.97 -7.39
C GLN A 131 -1.49 -3.66 -6.47
N ALA A 132 -1.32 -2.75 -5.51
CA ALA A 132 -2.39 -2.35 -4.61
C ALA A 132 -3.44 -1.49 -5.34
N VAL A 133 -2.98 -0.46 -6.08
CA VAL A 133 -3.87 0.50 -6.75
C VAL A 133 -4.70 -0.15 -7.86
N LEU A 134 -4.09 -0.97 -8.70
CA LEU A 134 -4.76 -1.61 -9.82
C LEU A 134 -5.35 -2.97 -9.44
N GLY A 135 -4.70 -3.72 -8.56
CA GLY A 135 -5.14 -5.06 -8.15
C GLY A 135 -6.36 -5.04 -7.24
N SER A 136 -6.43 -4.11 -6.28
CA SER A 136 -7.55 -4.05 -5.33
C SER A 136 -8.91 -3.77 -5.99
N VAL A 137 -8.91 -3.21 -7.19
CA VAL A 137 -10.13 -2.91 -7.95
C VAL A 137 -10.50 -3.98 -8.99
N VAL A 138 -9.68 -5.02 -9.12
CA VAL A 138 -10.01 -6.21 -9.95
C VAL A 138 -11.16 -7.01 -9.33
N THR A 139 -11.11 -7.18 -8.00
CA THR A 139 -12.14 -7.89 -7.23
C THR A 139 -12.40 -7.16 -5.91
N PRO A 140 -13.03 -5.98 -5.95
CA PRO A 140 -13.15 -5.11 -4.78
C PRO A 140 -13.95 -5.74 -3.64
N GLU A 141 -14.92 -6.60 -3.95
CA GLU A 141 -15.76 -7.32 -2.99
C GLU A 141 -14.98 -8.37 -2.16
N LYS A 142 -13.79 -8.78 -2.61
CA LYS A 142 -12.87 -9.68 -1.90
C LYS A 142 -11.61 -8.97 -1.40
N SER A 143 -11.46 -7.67 -1.70
CA SER A 143 -10.26 -6.91 -1.39
C SER A 143 -10.31 -6.31 0.01
N LEU A 144 -9.28 -6.56 0.79
CA LEU A 144 -8.99 -5.93 2.08
C LEU A 144 -7.75 -5.05 1.92
N LEU A 145 -7.83 -3.81 2.37
CA LEU A 145 -6.74 -2.84 2.24
C LEU A 145 -6.13 -2.50 3.60
N ILE A 146 -4.81 -2.61 3.71
CA ILE A 146 -4.01 -2.07 4.82
C ILE A 146 -3.19 -0.92 4.22
N PRO A 147 -3.68 0.33 4.23
CA PRO A 147 -3.14 1.38 3.36
C PRO A 147 -1.79 1.91 3.80
N MET A 148 -1.51 1.97 5.10
CA MET A 148 -0.33 2.66 5.65
C MET A 148 -0.25 4.11 5.14
N ALA A 149 -1.41 4.78 5.12
CA ALA A 149 -1.54 6.07 4.46
C ALA A 149 -0.96 7.22 5.30
N HIS A 150 -0.25 8.10 4.62
CA HIS A 150 0.31 9.32 5.17
C HIS A 150 0.08 10.48 4.19
N PRO A 151 0.27 11.77 4.61
CA PRO A 151 -0.16 12.93 3.83
C PRO A 151 0.74 13.25 2.62
N ASP A 152 1.17 12.24 1.90
CA ASP A 152 2.02 12.33 0.74
C ASP A 152 1.24 12.57 -0.56
N LYS A 153 1.99 12.97 -1.61
CA LYS A 153 1.43 13.22 -2.94
C LYS A 153 0.62 12.04 -3.49
N PRO A 154 1.02 10.77 -3.34
CA PRO A 154 0.26 9.64 -3.85
C PRO A 154 -1.19 9.58 -3.35
N LEU A 155 -1.46 9.96 -2.09
CA LEU A 155 -2.82 9.91 -1.53
C LEU A 155 -3.84 10.76 -2.32
N TYR A 156 -3.38 11.78 -3.00
CA TYR A 156 -4.25 12.71 -3.75
C TYR A 156 -4.44 12.34 -5.22
N TYR A 157 -3.82 11.27 -5.72
CA TYR A 157 -4.14 10.78 -7.06
C TYR A 157 -5.58 10.25 -7.12
N CYS A 158 -6.27 10.57 -8.21
CA CYS A 158 -7.65 10.12 -8.44
C CYS A 158 -7.74 8.61 -8.59
N ILE A 159 -6.71 8.00 -9.17
CA ILE A 159 -6.65 6.55 -9.38
C ILE A 159 -6.66 5.75 -8.07
N ASN A 160 -6.31 6.37 -6.95
CA ASN A 160 -6.39 5.75 -5.64
C ASN A 160 -7.81 5.77 -5.06
N ALA A 161 -8.70 6.64 -5.58
CA ALA A 161 -10.05 6.74 -5.03
C ALA A 161 -10.83 5.41 -5.07
N PRO A 162 -10.87 4.65 -6.18
CA PRO A 162 -11.57 3.36 -6.20
C PRO A 162 -11.07 2.37 -5.14
N MET A 163 -9.76 2.32 -4.89
CA MET A 163 -9.18 1.47 -3.85
C MET A 163 -9.68 1.85 -2.44
N PHE A 164 -9.88 3.14 -2.15
CA PHE A 164 -10.38 3.60 -0.86
C PHE A 164 -11.91 3.60 -0.73
N THR A 165 -12.64 3.52 -1.85
CA THR A 165 -14.10 3.66 -1.85
C THR A 165 -14.86 2.38 -2.17
N ARG A 166 -14.22 1.41 -2.83
CA ARG A 166 -14.91 0.21 -3.36
C ARG A 166 -14.49 -1.10 -2.71
N VAL A 167 -13.32 -1.15 -2.05
CA VAL A 167 -12.87 -2.40 -1.41
C VAL A 167 -13.85 -2.84 -0.32
N ARG A 168 -13.86 -4.13 -0.03
CA ARG A 168 -14.73 -4.72 1.00
C ARG A 168 -14.47 -4.12 2.38
N HIS A 169 -13.19 -3.88 2.73
CA HIS A 169 -12.84 -3.34 4.04
C HIS A 169 -11.44 -2.70 4.03
N ILE A 170 -11.27 -1.66 4.85
CA ILE A 170 -9.97 -1.02 5.10
C ILE A 170 -9.59 -1.23 6.56
N ALA A 171 -8.41 -1.79 6.78
CA ALA A 171 -7.82 -1.99 8.09
C ALA A 171 -6.75 -0.90 8.33
N PHE A 172 -7.08 0.12 9.10
CA PHE A 172 -6.16 1.20 9.44
C PHE A 172 -5.28 0.84 10.63
N ASN A 173 -4.03 1.29 10.61
CA ASN A 173 -3.12 1.12 11.73
C ASN A 173 -3.43 2.12 12.88
N THR A 174 -3.91 3.32 12.55
CA THR A 174 -4.16 4.38 13.54
C THR A 174 -5.42 5.19 13.23
N GLU A 175 -5.96 5.82 14.26
CA GLU A 175 -7.05 6.79 14.08
C GLU A 175 -6.64 7.99 13.24
N ALA A 176 -5.41 8.47 13.37
CA ALA A 176 -4.88 9.59 12.58
C ALA A 176 -4.87 9.24 11.09
N GLU A 177 -4.45 8.02 10.72
CA GLU A 177 -4.50 7.52 9.35
C GLU A 177 -5.94 7.47 8.82
N ARG A 178 -6.89 6.94 9.61
CA ARG A 178 -8.31 6.89 9.26
C ARG A 178 -8.88 8.29 9.01
N GLN A 179 -8.60 9.24 9.91
CA GLN A 179 -9.05 10.63 9.76
C GLN A 179 -8.45 11.31 8.54
N LEU A 180 -7.18 11.08 8.25
CA LEU A 180 -6.53 11.55 7.02
C LEU A 180 -7.29 11.04 5.79
N CYS A 181 -7.53 9.74 5.67
CA CYS A 181 -8.26 9.15 4.54
C CYS A 181 -9.71 9.67 4.46
N ARG A 182 -10.39 9.78 5.61
CA ARG A 182 -11.74 10.36 5.67
C ARG A 182 -11.77 11.82 5.20
N SER A 183 -10.69 12.59 5.45
CA SER A 183 -10.58 13.98 4.98
C SER A 183 -10.38 14.11 3.46
N VAL A 184 -9.95 13.03 2.79
CA VAL A 184 -9.70 12.98 1.33
C VAL A 184 -10.87 12.34 0.58
N PHE A 185 -11.44 11.24 1.09
CA PHE A 185 -12.46 10.44 0.41
C PHE A 185 -13.88 10.65 0.97
N GLY A 186 -14.01 11.38 2.08
CA GLY A 186 -15.28 11.78 2.66
C GLY A 186 -16.12 10.60 3.13
N ARG A 187 -17.43 10.68 2.89
CA ARG A 187 -18.42 9.66 3.25
C ARG A 187 -18.34 8.37 2.42
N PHE A 188 -17.62 8.42 1.30
CA PHE A 188 -17.45 7.29 0.38
C PHE A 188 -16.33 6.35 0.79
N LEU A 189 -15.60 6.69 1.86
CA LEU A 189 -14.60 5.79 2.40
C LEU A 189 -15.25 4.43 2.70
N ALA A 190 -14.68 3.35 2.18
CA ALA A 190 -15.19 1.99 2.35
C ALA A 190 -15.33 1.61 3.83
N PRO A 191 -16.10 0.57 4.18
CA PRO A 191 -16.17 0.04 5.53
C PRO A 191 -14.78 -0.13 6.12
N ASN A 192 -14.58 0.27 7.38
CA ASN A 192 -13.24 0.31 7.93
C ASN A 192 -13.18 0.10 9.44
N SER A 193 -12.02 -0.36 9.92
CA SER A 193 -11.71 -0.50 11.33
C SER A 193 -10.28 -0.06 11.61
N ILE A 194 -9.95 0.14 12.89
CA ILE A 194 -8.57 0.32 13.36
C ILE A 194 -8.12 -1.03 13.90
N VAL A 195 -7.03 -1.57 13.35
CA VAL A 195 -6.47 -2.87 13.74
C VAL A 195 -5.16 -2.72 14.50
N GLY A 196 -4.50 -1.56 14.42
CA GLY A 196 -3.19 -1.35 14.98
C GLY A 196 -2.07 -2.04 14.20
N CYS A 197 -0.85 -1.89 14.70
CA CYS A 197 0.33 -2.59 14.21
C CYS A 197 0.91 -3.38 15.38
N GLY A 198 0.87 -4.71 15.30
CA GLY A 198 1.49 -5.58 16.29
C GLY A 198 3.02 -5.53 16.17
N ILE A 199 3.71 -5.43 17.30
CA ILE A 199 5.16 -5.53 17.38
C ILE A 199 5.48 -6.78 18.17
N GLU A 200 6.39 -7.60 17.67
CA GLU A 200 6.99 -8.66 18.47
C GLU A 200 7.95 -7.99 19.47
N MET A 201 7.60 -8.12 20.72
CA MET A 201 8.56 -7.77 21.77
C MET A 201 9.70 -8.77 21.69
N ALA A 202 10.90 -8.31 21.36
CA ALA A 202 12.09 -9.11 21.58
C ALA A 202 12.16 -9.50 23.06
N PRO A 203 12.59 -10.73 23.40
CA PRO A 203 12.98 -11.03 24.77
C PRO A 203 13.92 -9.91 25.22
N GLU A 204 13.75 -9.44 26.46
CA GLU A 204 14.50 -8.28 26.99
C GLU A 204 15.96 -8.36 26.54
N ALA A 205 16.32 -7.52 25.57
CA ALA A 205 17.71 -7.41 25.17
C ALA A 205 18.45 -6.92 26.40
N GLU A 206 19.42 -7.67 26.87
CA GLU A 206 20.24 -7.23 27.98
C GLU A 206 20.85 -5.87 27.58
N TRP A 207 20.32 -4.82 28.20
CA TRP A 207 20.72 -3.43 27.90
C TRP A 207 22.23 -3.24 28.05
N SER A 208 22.87 -4.00 28.94
CA SER A 208 24.32 -4.12 29.11
C SER A 208 25.04 -4.51 27.81
N GLY A 209 24.52 -5.47 27.07
CA GLY A 209 25.11 -5.91 25.79
C GLY A 209 25.01 -4.85 24.70
N VAL A 210 23.89 -4.09 24.67
CA VAL A 210 23.71 -2.98 23.72
C VAL A 210 24.66 -1.83 24.06
N LYS A 211 24.78 -1.47 25.34
CA LYS A 211 25.72 -0.45 25.80
C LYS A 211 27.15 -0.78 25.42
N ALA A 212 27.58 -2.00 25.70
CA ALA A 212 28.95 -2.45 25.35
C ALA A 212 29.21 -2.43 23.84
N LYS A 213 28.23 -2.89 23.04
CA LYS A 213 28.37 -2.94 21.59
C LYS A 213 28.48 -1.55 20.91
N TYR A 214 27.80 -0.54 21.46
CA TYR A 214 27.74 0.80 20.89
C TYR A 214 28.46 1.85 21.74
N GLU A 215 29.22 1.42 22.75
CA GLU A 215 30.03 2.28 23.65
C GLU A 215 29.16 3.43 24.26
N LEU A 216 27.93 3.10 24.68
CA LEU A 216 27.01 4.10 25.19
C LEU A 216 27.28 4.42 26.66
N PRO A 217 27.28 5.71 27.07
CA PRO A 217 27.41 6.11 28.47
C PRO A 217 26.30 5.55 29.35
N ASP A 218 26.59 5.32 30.64
CA ASP A 218 25.62 4.76 31.61
C ASP A 218 24.34 5.57 31.78
N GLU A 219 24.41 6.87 31.54
CA GLU A 219 23.28 7.80 31.62
C GLU A 219 22.35 7.76 30.40
N TYR A 220 22.71 7.03 29.33
CA TYR A 220 21.92 6.99 28.09
C TYR A 220 20.74 6.02 28.22
N SER A 221 19.52 6.52 28.34
CA SER A 221 18.29 5.72 28.29
C SER A 221 17.53 5.98 26.98
N ALA A 222 17.89 5.28 25.92
CA ALA A 222 17.18 5.34 24.62
C ALA A 222 15.70 4.89 24.70
N VAL A 223 15.35 4.15 25.77
CA VAL A 223 13.99 3.62 25.99
C VAL A 223 13.00 4.71 26.42
N ARG A 224 13.45 5.81 27.03
CA ARG A 224 12.55 6.90 27.45
C ARG A 224 11.99 7.72 26.27
N ALA A 225 12.64 7.75 25.13
CA ALA A 225 12.15 8.51 23.96
C ALA A 225 11.00 7.81 23.24
N PHE A 226 10.88 6.48 23.33
CA PHE A 226 9.80 5.73 22.71
C PHE A 226 8.53 5.62 23.56
N SER A 227 8.62 5.70 24.86
CA SER A 227 7.46 5.61 25.77
C SER A 227 6.73 6.96 25.97
N ALA A 228 7.37 8.08 25.72
CA ALA A 228 6.79 9.42 25.89
C ALA A 228 5.87 9.87 24.74
N GLY A 229 5.78 9.11 23.66
CA GLY A 229 4.93 9.40 22.50
C GLY A 229 3.65 8.56 22.39
N LEU A 230 3.33 7.75 23.42
CA LEU A 230 2.19 6.83 23.42
C LEU A 230 1.16 7.12 24.54
N SER A 231 1.19 8.32 25.11
CA SER A 231 0.15 8.78 26.06
C SER A 231 -0.81 9.76 25.40
#